data_f6f4a34ac5087af25a086964809cefb6
#
_entry.id   f6f4a34ac5087af25a086964809cefb6
#
_cell.length_a   1.000
_cell.length_b   1.000
_cell.length_c   1.000
_cell.angle_alpha   90.00
_cell.angle_beta   90.00
_cell.angle_gamma   90.00
#
_symmetry.space_group_name_H-M   'P 1'
#
loop_
_entity.id
_entity.type
_entity.pdbx_description
1 polymer ?
#
loop_
_entity_poly.entity_id
_entity_poly.type
_entity_poly.pdbx_seq_one_letter_code
_entity_poly.pdbx_strand_id
1 'polypeptide(L)'
;LSSTATSVTVTNNGYYTFLLTAGDVTVSETVQVEKIDREAPTASVGELTSGTVESPKSGVYTKIVLPITYADAHSGVKTVQYSWTNSTVTPTSWSTLRTGAKTVAYTATESVLTTKYLHIKVFDNLSHTCTAYSQAYTVISQTAVENHAPTITIEGAPTAWTNDMATLTWRLSNYTGKNYEVILPDGKTSIEPNGQVWARQNGDYTVTVRDLDYGGKNSATIKVDKLDFDPPTVTVSGGSNSWSKDDQVITITASDSQSGVGEKWYKAVSNTEEIPTEGLTKLTGNTITVSDEGKYYIYYKIYDNA
;
A
#
# COMPACT_ATOMS: atom_id res chain seq x y z
N LEU A 1 -25.16 63.56 34.97
CA LEU A 1 -24.79 64.45 33.87
C LEU A 1 -24.80 65.88 34.37
N SER A 2 -23.82 66.72 33.97
CA SER A 2 -23.97 68.18 34.21
C SER A 2 -25.14 68.71 33.40
N SER A 3 -25.75 69.81 33.87
CA SER A 3 -26.93 70.43 33.21
C SER A 3 -26.66 70.88 31.74
N THR A 4 -25.43 70.80 31.28
CA THR A 4 -24.98 71.15 29.92
C THR A 4 -24.54 70.00 29.07
N ALA A 5 -24.57 68.74 29.59
CA ALA A 5 -24.16 67.57 28.82
C ALA A 5 -25.22 67.18 27.79
N THR A 6 -24.88 67.20 26.52
CA THR A 6 -25.73 66.79 25.36
C THR A 6 -25.49 65.38 24.91
N SER A 7 -24.49 64.70 25.45
CA SER A 7 -24.15 63.34 25.10
C SER A 7 -23.47 62.58 26.25
N VAL A 8 -23.60 61.28 26.23
CA VAL A 8 -22.91 60.33 27.11
C VAL A 8 -22.24 59.27 26.26
N THR A 9 -20.96 59.00 26.52
CA THR A 9 -20.24 57.89 25.92
C THR A 9 -20.36 56.67 26.81
N VAL A 10 -20.86 55.56 26.26
CA VAL A 10 -20.89 54.26 26.93
C VAL A 10 -19.87 53.34 26.31
N THR A 11 -19.27 52.49 27.13
CA THR A 11 -18.14 51.63 26.71
C THR A 11 -18.46 50.14 26.73
N ASN A 12 -19.62 49.78 27.22
CA ASN A 12 -20.08 48.38 27.31
C ASN A 12 -21.46 48.23 26.73
N ASN A 13 -21.80 47.00 26.28
CA ASN A 13 -23.15 46.65 25.94
C ASN A 13 -24.03 46.60 27.19
N GLY A 14 -25.30 46.95 27.06
CA GLY A 14 -26.26 46.94 28.18
C GLY A 14 -27.43 47.89 27.96
N TYR A 15 -28.25 48.01 29.00
CA TYR A 15 -29.33 48.93 29.04
C TYR A 15 -28.91 50.18 29.86
N TYR A 16 -29.08 51.35 29.28
CA TYR A 16 -28.73 52.63 29.90
C TYR A 16 -29.97 53.47 30.08
N THR A 17 -30.37 53.66 31.35
CA THR A 17 -31.56 54.44 31.70
C THR A 17 -31.15 55.87 32.06
N PHE A 18 -31.74 56.80 31.36
CA PHE A 18 -31.59 58.22 31.62
C PHE A 18 -32.79 58.73 32.41
N LEU A 19 -32.52 59.39 33.52
CA LEU A 19 -33.58 60.01 34.36
C LEU A 19 -33.51 61.52 34.18
N LEU A 20 -34.62 62.14 33.87
CA LEU A 20 -34.79 63.60 33.84
C LEU A 20 -35.76 63.99 34.93
N THR A 21 -35.30 64.81 35.89
CA THR A 21 -36.09 65.21 37.03
C THR A 21 -36.24 66.73 37.00
N ALA A 22 -37.50 67.24 37.13
CA ALA A 22 -37.86 68.63 37.27
C ALA A 22 -38.85 68.78 38.39
N GLY A 23 -38.42 69.31 39.53
CA GLY A 23 -39.22 69.29 40.78
C GLY A 23 -39.50 67.86 41.25
N ASP A 24 -40.71 67.51 41.49
CA ASP A 24 -41.16 66.20 41.95
C ASP A 24 -41.50 65.24 40.78
N VAL A 25 -41.28 65.66 39.52
CA VAL A 25 -41.56 64.84 38.33
C VAL A 25 -40.30 64.26 37.77
N THR A 26 -40.20 62.93 37.65
CA THR A 26 -39.17 62.21 37.02
C THR A 26 -39.68 61.43 35.79
N VAL A 27 -38.98 61.64 34.65
CA VAL A 27 -39.18 60.87 33.42
C VAL A 27 -37.98 60.04 33.16
N SER A 28 -38.19 58.79 32.75
CA SER A 28 -37.07 57.85 32.39
C SER A 28 -37.16 57.42 30.93
N GLU A 29 -36.01 57.31 30.26
CA GLU A 29 -35.85 56.72 28.95
C GLU A 29 -34.71 55.68 29.00
N THR A 30 -34.92 54.51 28.44
CA THR A 30 -33.93 53.43 28.43
C THR A 30 -33.49 53.17 26.99
N VAL A 31 -32.18 53.21 26.75
CA VAL A 31 -31.52 52.88 25.47
C VAL A 31 -30.73 51.60 25.62
N GLN A 32 -30.94 50.66 24.72
CA GLN A 32 -30.16 49.44 24.62
C GLN A 32 -28.95 49.67 23.71
N VAL A 33 -27.77 49.25 24.16
CA VAL A 33 -26.53 49.24 23.40
C VAL A 33 -26.06 47.81 23.30
N GLU A 34 -25.96 47.23 22.07
CA GLU A 34 -25.70 45.81 21.84
C GLU A 34 -24.48 45.54 20.94
N LYS A 35 -23.95 46.55 20.29
CA LYS A 35 -23.00 46.37 19.18
C LYS A 35 -21.61 46.92 19.44
N ILE A 36 -21.20 46.94 20.71
CA ILE A 36 -19.80 47.21 21.09
C ILE A 36 -19.10 45.86 21.17
N ASP A 37 -18.06 45.68 20.35
CA ASP A 37 -17.19 44.54 20.40
C ASP A 37 -15.77 45.01 20.50
N ARG A 38 -15.02 44.51 21.47
CA ARG A 38 -13.58 44.84 21.74
C ARG A 38 -12.73 43.61 21.90
N GLU A 39 -13.34 42.45 21.74
CA GLU A 39 -12.68 41.19 21.94
C GLU A 39 -12.16 40.67 20.59
N ALA A 40 -11.00 40.04 20.61
CA ALA A 40 -10.50 39.34 19.44
C ALA A 40 -11.16 37.98 19.31
N PRO A 41 -11.32 37.48 18.07
CA PRO A 41 -11.79 36.12 17.84
C PRO A 41 -10.88 35.08 18.50
N THR A 42 -11.39 33.90 18.71
CA THR A 42 -10.62 32.73 19.18
C THR A 42 -10.29 31.79 18.01
N ALA A 43 -9.13 31.11 18.09
CA ALA A 43 -8.73 30.15 17.09
C ALA A 43 -7.86 29.04 17.68
N SER A 44 -7.97 27.82 17.15
CA SER A 44 -7.03 26.74 17.43
C SER A 44 -6.84 25.81 16.22
N VAL A 45 -5.68 25.16 16.17
CA VAL A 45 -5.39 24.08 15.24
C VAL A 45 -5.38 22.78 16.04
N GLY A 46 -6.18 21.82 15.62
CA GLY A 46 -6.25 20.50 16.23
C GLY A 46 -5.18 19.54 15.73
N GLU A 47 -5.16 18.34 16.28
CA GLU A 47 -4.22 17.29 15.95
C GLU A 47 -4.68 16.45 14.75
N LEU A 48 -3.74 15.67 14.18
CA LEU A 48 -4.06 14.69 13.14
C LEU A 48 -5.02 13.61 13.67
N THR A 49 -6.01 13.30 12.86
CA THR A 49 -6.92 12.17 13.09
C THR A 49 -6.68 11.08 12.05
N SER A 50 -6.97 9.83 12.41
CA SER A 50 -6.85 8.71 11.47
C SER A 50 -7.70 8.96 10.22
N GLY A 51 -7.16 8.67 9.03
CA GLY A 51 -7.83 8.91 7.74
C GLY A 51 -7.62 10.31 7.13
N THR A 52 -6.93 11.22 7.83
CA THR A 52 -6.63 12.57 7.33
C THR A 52 -5.18 12.75 6.89
N VAL A 53 -4.42 11.66 6.81
CA VAL A 53 -3.00 11.68 6.49
C VAL A 53 -2.64 10.57 5.49
N GLU A 54 -1.62 10.85 4.68
CA GLU A 54 -0.88 9.85 3.93
C GLU A 54 0.54 9.82 4.49
N SER A 55 0.96 8.64 4.99
CA SER A 55 2.20 8.46 5.72
C SER A 55 2.98 7.26 5.18
N PRO A 56 4.16 7.45 4.59
CA PRO A 56 5.03 6.36 4.15
C PRO A 56 5.66 5.60 5.31
N LYS A 57 5.90 6.28 6.43
CA LYS A 57 6.34 5.71 7.71
C LYS A 57 5.86 6.56 8.87
N SER A 58 5.86 5.98 10.09
CA SER A 58 5.45 6.68 11.30
C SER A 58 6.14 8.02 11.49
N GLY A 59 5.36 9.07 11.70
CA GLY A 59 5.84 10.43 11.93
C GLY A 59 6.32 11.20 10.69
N VAL A 60 6.24 10.61 9.50
CA VAL A 60 6.56 11.25 8.21
C VAL A 60 5.31 11.25 7.34
N TYR A 61 4.98 12.37 6.73
CA TYR A 61 3.72 12.56 6.02
C TYR A 61 3.95 13.09 4.60
N THR A 62 3.23 12.53 3.63
CA THR A 62 3.15 13.06 2.26
C THR A 62 1.95 13.97 2.09
N LYS A 63 0.94 13.80 2.95
CA LYS A 63 -0.26 14.64 2.99
C LYS A 63 -0.78 14.75 4.42
N ILE A 64 -1.24 15.93 4.80
CA ILE A 64 -1.78 16.27 6.11
C ILE A 64 -3.09 17.02 5.90
N VAL A 65 -4.11 16.72 6.71
CA VAL A 65 -5.32 17.53 6.83
C VAL A 65 -5.55 17.80 8.32
N LEU A 66 -5.42 19.05 8.72
CA LEU A 66 -5.59 19.45 10.12
C LEU A 66 -6.96 20.10 10.36
N PRO A 67 -7.67 19.69 11.40
CA PRO A 67 -8.87 20.40 11.83
C PRO A 67 -8.51 21.75 12.42
N ILE A 68 -9.38 22.74 12.17
CA ILE A 68 -9.27 24.07 12.77
C ILE A 68 -10.57 24.46 13.43
N THR A 69 -10.50 25.18 14.52
CA THR A 69 -11.67 25.81 15.16
C THR A 69 -11.43 27.29 15.28
N TYR A 70 -12.49 28.05 15.13
CA TYR A 70 -12.48 29.49 15.30
C TYR A 70 -13.88 30.00 15.61
N ALA A 71 -13.97 31.03 16.45
CA ALA A 71 -15.22 31.66 16.84
C ALA A 71 -14.99 33.13 17.24
N ASP A 72 -16.02 33.88 17.13
CA ASP A 72 -16.13 35.22 17.71
C ASP A 72 -17.50 35.38 18.37
N ALA A 73 -17.55 35.93 19.59
CA ALA A 73 -18.72 35.94 20.41
C ALA A 73 -19.67 37.12 20.11
N HIS A 74 -19.17 38.18 19.48
CA HIS A 74 -19.92 39.44 19.35
C HIS A 74 -20.10 39.86 17.89
N SER A 75 -19.06 40.37 17.23
CA SER A 75 -19.17 40.86 15.86
C SER A 75 -19.20 39.76 14.80
N GLY A 76 -18.78 38.55 15.17
CA GLY A 76 -18.69 37.41 14.29
C GLY A 76 -17.40 37.35 13.44
N VAL A 77 -17.06 36.16 12.96
CA VAL A 77 -15.86 35.93 12.16
C VAL A 77 -16.07 36.44 10.73
N LYS A 78 -15.17 37.31 10.26
CA LYS A 78 -15.14 37.86 8.90
C LYS A 78 -14.30 37.03 7.95
N THR A 79 -13.06 36.72 8.35
CA THR A 79 -12.10 36.07 7.46
C THR A 79 -11.16 35.16 8.25
N VAL A 80 -10.86 33.98 7.69
CA VAL A 80 -9.84 33.09 8.18
C VAL A 80 -8.75 32.96 7.11
N GLN A 81 -7.51 33.14 7.50
CA GLN A 81 -6.33 32.98 6.67
C GLN A 81 -5.44 31.87 7.22
N TYR A 82 -4.63 31.27 6.36
CA TYR A 82 -3.68 30.25 6.76
C TYR A 82 -2.35 30.40 6.01
N SER A 83 -1.31 29.82 6.59
CA SER A 83 0.01 29.71 5.96
C SER A 83 0.72 28.47 6.49
N TRP A 84 1.39 27.73 5.61
CA TRP A 84 2.29 26.65 5.98
C TRP A 84 3.73 27.16 5.97
N THR A 85 4.45 27.00 7.06
CA THR A 85 5.81 27.50 7.23
C THR A 85 6.74 26.44 7.84
N ASN A 86 8.04 26.70 7.84
CA ASN A 86 9.03 25.81 8.45
C ASN A 86 9.37 26.19 9.90
N SER A 87 8.68 27.16 10.48
CA SER A 87 8.92 27.64 11.83
C SER A 87 7.64 28.09 12.52
N THR A 88 7.70 28.33 13.83
CA THR A 88 6.61 28.89 14.64
C THR A 88 6.51 30.42 14.55
N VAL A 89 7.42 31.06 13.83
CA VAL A 89 7.39 32.52 13.63
C VAL A 89 6.19 32.90 12.77
N THR A 90 5.46 33.91 13.17
CA THR A 90 4.29 34.43 12.45
C THR A 90 4.63 34.74 11.00
N PRO A 91 3.94 34.13 10.02
CA PRO A 91 4.21 34.34 8.61
C PRO A 91 3.86 35.77 8.16
N THR A 92 4.54 36.22 7.12
CA THR A 92 4.25 37.51 6.46
C THR A 92 3.27 37.34 5.26
N SER A 93 3.15 36.11 4.73
CA SER A 93 2.26 35.78 3.60
C SER A 93 1.17 34.82 4.06
N TRP A 94 -0.06 35.08 3.62
CA TRP A 94 -1.25 34.36 4.04
C TRP A 94 -2.16 34.06 2.84
N SER A 95 -2.77 32.89 2.84
CA SER A 95 -3.85 32.50 1.93
C SER A 95 -5.18 32.54 2.67
N THR A 96 -6.24 32.97 1.98
CA THR A 96 -7.58 33.04 2.57
C THR A 96 -8.30 31.70 2.42
N LEU A 97 -8.90 31.21 3.52
CA LEU A 97 -9.80 30.07 3.50
C LEU A 97 -11.19 30.48 3.03
N ARG A 98 -11.89 29.57 2.38
CA ARG A 98 -13.32 29.78 2.09
C ARG A 98 -14.10 29.85 3.40
N THR A 99 -15.18 30.61 3.40
CA THR A 99 -16.08 30.73 4.56
C THR A 99 -16.58 29.38 5.04
N GLY A 100 -16.51 29.15 6.35
CA GLY A 100 -16.96 27.92 7.00
C GLY A 100 -15.99 26.74 6.92
N ALA A 101 -14.77 26.92 6.37
CA ALA A 101 -13.75 25.86 6.36
C ALA A 101 -13.44 25.38 7.79
N LYS A 102 -13.39 24.06 7.97
CA LYS A 102 -13.09 23.40 9.26
C LYS A 102 -11.78 22.66 9.25
N THR A 103 -11.12 22.58 8.08
CA THR A 103 -9.86 21.88 7.90
C THR A 103 -8.94 22.64 6.95
N VAL A 104 -7.63 22.43 7.10
CA VAL A 104 -6.60 22.91 6.18
C VAL A 104 -5.75 21.72 5.76
N ALA A 105 -5.63 21.53 4.44
CA ALA A 105 -4.83 20.46 3.86
C ALA A 105 -3.44 20.96 3.47
N TYR A 106 -2.47 20.06 3.47
CA TYR A 106 -1.14 20.20 2.90
C TYR A 106 -0.75 18.93 2.15
N THR A 107 -0.34 19.08 0.90
CA THR A 107 0.33 18.01 0.15
C THR A 107 1.79 18.40 0.02
N ALA A 108 2.67 17.53 0.49
CA ALA A 108 4.10 17.81 0.54
C ALA A 108 4.71 17.86 -0.86
N THR A 109 5.57 18.85 -1.10
CA THR A 109 6.33 19.03 -2.34
C THR A 109 7.84 18.98 -2.11
N GLU A 110 8.25 18.81 -0.87
CA GLU A 110 9.64 18.81 -0.43
C GLU A 110 10.39 17.58 -0.92
N SER A 111 11.59 17.77 -1.43
CA SER A 111 12.48 16.69 -1.87
C SER A 111 13.28 16.03 -0.74
N VAL A 112 13.27 16.61 0.45
CA VAL A 112 13.90 16.11 1.67
C VAL A 112 12.96 16.27 2.86
N LEU A 113 13.21 15.51 3.94
CA LEU A 113 12.44 15.62 5.18
C LEU A 113 12.46 17.06 5.70
N THR A 114 11.31 17.67 5.79
CA THR A 114 11.14 19.08 6.17
C THR A 114 10.09 19.20 7.26
N THR A 115 10.35 20.05 8.26
CA THR A 115 9.37 20.35 9.31
C THR A 115 8.42 21.46 8.86
N LYS A 116 7.13 21.25 9.05
CA LYS A 116 6.07 22.23 8.74
C LYS A 116 5.18 22.51 9.94
N TYR A 117 4.69 23.74 9.97
CA TYR A 117 3.70 24.24 10.91
C TYR A 117 2.56 24.88 10.13
N LEU A 118 1.32 24.57 10.46
CA LEU A 118 0.16 25.31 10.00
C LEU A 118 -0.04 26.52 10.92
N HIS A 119 -0.07 27.71 10.34
CA HIS A 119 -0.53 28.93 11.02
C HIS A 119 -1.93 29.30 10.51
N ILE A 120 -2.78 29.76 11.41
CA ILE A 120 -4.08 30.37 11.09
C ILE A 120 -4.16 31.76 11.69
N LYS A 121 -4.82 32.67 10.97
CA LYS A 121 -5.13 34.03 11.42
C LYS A 121 -6.60 34.30 11.17
N VAL A 122 -7.31 34.71 12.20
CA VAL A 122 -8.75 34.96 12.16
C VAL A 122 -9.01 36.44 12.39
N PHE A 123 -9.90 37.01 11.60
CA PHE A 123 -10.39 38.38 11.71
C PHE A 123 -11.89 38.35 12.06
N ASP A 124 -12.30 39.19 12.97
CA ASP A 124 -13.70 39.52 13.17
C ASP A 124 -14.19 40.62 12.21
N ASN A 125 -15.45 41.00 12.28
CA ASN A 125 -16.03 42.06 11.45
C ASN A 125 -15.53 43.46 11.78
N LEU A 126 -14.90 43.68 12.95
CA LEU A 126 -14.31 44.94 13.37
C LEU A 126 -12.78 44.99 13.21
N SER A 127 -12.22 43.93 12.63
CA SER A 127 -10.77 43.79 12.31
C SER A 127 -9.88 43.52 13.52
N HIS A 128 -10.42 43.07 14.66
CA HIS A 128 -9.62 42.42 15.67
C HIS A 128 -9.10 41.07 15.15
N THR A 129 -7.94 40.65 15.64
CA THR A 129 -7.30 39.43 15.11
C THR A 129 -6.76 38.55 16.21
N CYS A 130 -6.81 37.21 15.95
CA CYS A 130 -6.00 36.24 16.68
C CYS A 130 -5.21 35.37 15.73
N THR A 131 -4.16 34.73 16.22
CA THR A 131 -3.35 33.74 15.50
C THR A 131 -3.19 32.49 16.35
N ALA A 132 -3.16 31.33 15.68
CA ALA A 132 -2.77 30.06 16.30
C ALA A 132 -1.89 29.29 15.33
N TYR A 133 -1.12 28.31 15.83
CA TYR A 133 -0.33 27.42 15.00
C TYR A 133 -0.34 26.00 15.54
N SER A 134 -0.03 25.04 14.65
CA SER A 134 0.00 23.60 14.96
C SER A 134 1.30 23.19 15.66
N GLN A 135 1.33 21.97 16.17
CA GLN A 135 2.60 21.29 16.44
C GLN A 135 3.40 21.06 15.14
N ALA A 136 4.64 20.59 15.29
CA ALA A 136 5.53 20.26 14.18
C ALA A 136 5.09 18.97 13.45
N TYR A 137 5.13 19.00 12.12
CA TYR A 137 4.91 17.82 11.27
C TYR A 137 6.08 17.65 10.31
N THR A 138 6.68 16.46 10.28
CA THR A 138 7.73 16.14 9.31
C THR A 138 7.07 15.67 8.01
N VAL A 139 7.39 16.35 6.91
CA VAL A 139 6.80 16.10 5.61
C VAL A 139 7.86 15.84 4.53
N ILE A 140 7.46 15.11 3.49
CA ILE A 140 8.27 14.85 2.29
C ILE A 140 7.31 14.54 1.14
N SER A 141 7.65 14.89 -0.10
CA SER A 141 6.81 14.57 -1.25
C SER A 141 6.78 13.07 -1.53
N GLN A 142 5.65 12.59 -2.05
CA GLN A 142 5.51 11.19 -2.47
C GLN A 142 6.55 10.80 -3.52
N THR A 143 6.83 11.69 -4.48
CA THR A 143 7.86 11.47 -5.50
C THR A 143 9.26 11.32 -4.89
N ALA A 144 9.60 12.09 -3.86
CA ALA A 144 10.89 11.95 -3.18
C ALA A 144 10.99 10.61 -2.44
N VAL A 145 9.91 10.14 -1.82
CA VAL A 145 9.83 8.82 -1.17
C VAL A 145 10.07 7.70 -2.19
N GLU A 146 9.38 7.75 -3.32
CA GLU A 146 9.50 6.75 -4.40
C GLU A 146 10.90 6.73 -5.01
N ASN A 147 11.48 7.89 -5.31
CA ASN A 147 12.82 8.01 -5.89
C ASN A 147 13.94 7.63 -4.93
N HIS A 148 13.72 7.72 -3.62
CA HIS A 148 14.71 7.33 -2.63
C HIS A 148 14.77 5.81 -2.44
N ALA A 149 13.67 5.09 -2.53
CA ALA A 149 13.65 3.65 -2.34
C ALA A 149 14.57 2.94 -3.36
N PRO A 150 15.38 1.96 -2.93
CA PRO A 150 16.15 1.12 -3.87
C PRO A 150 15.22 0.44 -4.86
N THR A 151 15.69 0.20 -6.09
CA THR A 151 14.96 -0.62 -7.06
C THR A 151 15.39 -2.08 -6.96
N ILE A 152 14.50 -3.02 -7.29
CA ILE A 152 14.72 -4.46 -7.18
C ILE A 152 14.34 -5.15 -8.47
N THR A 153 15.11 -6.19 -8.83
CA THR A 153 14.81 -7.13 -9.92
C THR A 153 14.86 -8.55 -9.39
N ILE A 154 14.13 -9.45 -10.04
CA ILE A 154 14.15 -10.89 -9.78
C ILE A 154 14.14 -11.62 -11.11
N GLU A 155 14.96 -12.69 -11.24
CA GLU A 155 15.14 -13.49 -12.45
C GLU A 155 15.37 -14.95 -12.09
N GLY A 156 15.37 -15.87 -13.10
CA GLY A 156 15.71 -17.27 -12.90
C GLY A 156 14.53 -18.23 -12.92
N ALA A 157 13.32 -17.79 -13.31
CA ALA A 157 12.23 -18.74 -13.57
C ALA A 157 12.57 -19.65 -14.75
N PRO A 158 12.28 -20.97 -14.67
CA PRO A 158 12.56 -21.90 -15.74
C PRO A 158 11.70 -21.59 -16.99
N THR A 159 12.33 -21.70 -18.16
CA THR A 159 11.66 -21.50 -19.45
C THR A 159 11.15 -22.80 -20.07
N ALA A 160 11.65 -23.93 -19.62
CA ALA A 160 11.21 -25.29 -19.95
C ALA A 160 10.73 -26.00 -18.68
N TRP A 161 9.91 -27.03 -18.84
CA TRP A 161 9.52 -27.88 -17.73
C TRP A 161 10.71 -28.52 -17.06
N THR A 162 10.70 -28.64 -15.75
CA THR A 162 11.75 -29.26 -14.95
C THR A 162 11.19 -29.85 -13.66
N ASN A 163 11.77 -30.96 -13.22
CA ASN A 163 11.53 -31.57 -11.91
C ASN A 163 12.54 -31.11 -10.85
N ASP A 164 13.39 -30.12 -11.17
CA ASP A 164 14.30 -29.48 -10.23
C ASP A 164 13.71 -28.17 -9.68
N MET A 165 14.09 -27.85 -8.45
CA MET A 165 13.76 -26.56 -7.85
C MET A 165 14.36 -25.40 -8.66
N ALA A 166 13.58 -24.37 -8.95
CA ALA A 166 14.09 -23.18 -9.59
C ALA A 166 14.82 -22.27 -8.60
N THR A 167 16.00 -21.80 -8.98
CA THR A 167 16.77 -20.81 -8.22
C THR A 167 16.50 -19.43 -8.79
N LEU A 168 15.74 -18.64 -8.03
CA LEU A 168 15.42 -17.26 -8.36
C LEU A 168 16.47 -16.33 -7.74
N THR A 169 17.05 -15.44 -8.54
CA THR A 169 18.06 -14.48 -8.09
C THR A 169 17.47 -13.09 -8.09
N TRP A 170 17.57 -12.40 -6.97
CA TRP A 170 17.15 -10.98 -6.84
C TRP A 170 18.37 -10.08 -6.65
N ARG A 171 18.26 -8.83 -7.13
CA ARG A 171 19.30 -7.81 -7.06
C ARG A 171 18.69 -6.44 -6.83
N LEU A 172 19.36 -5.64 -5.99
CA LEU A 172 19.05 -4.24 -5.80
C LEU A 172 19.91 -3.36 -6.70
N SER A 173 19.37 -2.22 -7.07
CA SER A 173 20.12 -1.08 -7.61
C SER A 173 19.67 0.21 -6.89
N ASN A 174 20.48 1.27 -6.99
CA ASN A 174 20.26 2.55 -6.31
C ASN A 174 20.15 2.41 -4.77
N TYR A 175 20.97 1.54 -4.17
CA TYR A 175 20.91 1.21 -2.73
C TYR A 175 22.10 1.79 -1.94
N THR A 176 23.18 2.21 -2.58
CA THR A 176 24.39 2.67 -1.90
C THR A 176 24.11 3.88 -0.99
N GLY A 177 24.54 3.77 0.27
CA GLY A 177 24.35 4.82 1.27
C GLY A 177 22.92 4.95 1.80
N LYS A 178 22.02 4.02 1.48
CA LYS A 178 20.64 3.99 1.96
C LYS A 178 20.45 2.92 3.03
N ASN A 179 19.51 3.17 3.91
CA ASN A 179 19.10 2.24 4.94
C ASN A 179 17.83 1.51 4.48
N TYR A 180 17.91 0.20 4.26
CA TYR A 180 16.82 -0.59 3.70
C TYR A 180 16.75 -1.99 4.31
N GLU A 181 15.63 -2.66 4.07
CA GLU A 181 15.47 -4.11 4.26
C GLU A 181 14.79 -4.73 3.04
N VAL A 182 15.15 -5.97 2.73
CA VAL A 182 14.53 -6.77 1.67
C VAL A 182 13.63 -7.81 2.34
N ILE A 183 12.38 -7.91 1.89
CA ILE A 183 11.38 -8.88 2.36
C ILE A 183 11.26 -9.95 1.28
N LEU A 184 11.59 -11.20 1.65
CA LEU A 184 11.54 -12.36 0.78
C LEU A 184 10.13 -12.97 0.71
N PRO A 185 9.83 -13.83 -0.28
CA PRO A 185 8.51 -14.47 -0.44
C PRO A 185 8.07 -15.30 0.77
N ASP A 186 9.00 -15.83 1.57
CA ASP A 186 8.73 -16.58 2.80
C ASP A 186 8.56 -15.69 4.03
N GLY A 187 8.58 -14.36 3.87
CA GLY A 187 8.45 -13.37 4.92
C GLY A 187 9.74 -13.07 5.69
N LYS A 188 10.84 -13.77 5.41
CA LYS A 188 12.14 -13.42 6.00
C LYS A 188 12.67 -12.11 5.43
N THR A 189 13.58 -11.49 6.18
CA THR A 189 14.23 -10.24 5.78
C THR A 189 15.72 -10.41 5.55
N SER A 190 16.27 -9.57 4.69
CA SER A 190 17.70 -9.47 4.40
C SER A 190 18.10 -8.01 4.29
N ILE A 191 19.36 -7.71 4.59
CA ILE A 191 20.00 -6.41 4.36
C ILE A 191 21.03 -6.48 3.23
N GLU A 192 21.20 -7.66 2.62
CA GLU A 192 22.12 -7.84 1.49
C GLU A 192 21.56 -7.18 0.23
N PRO A 193 22.41 -6.72 -0.70
CA PRO A 193 21.97 -6.09 -1.94
C PRO A 193 21.55 -7.09 -3.03
N ASN A 194 21.76 -8.37 -2.81
CA ASN A 194 21.37 -9.47 -3.71
C ASN A 194 21.26 -10.79 -2.93
N GLY A 195 20.59 -11.76 -3.52
CA GLY A 195 20.43 -13.08 -2.93
C GLY A 195 19.63 -14.02 -3.80
N GLN A 196 19.30 -15.18 -3.24
CA GLN A 196 18.57 -16.23 -3.92
C GLN A 196 17.34 -16.69 -3.12
N VAL A 197 16.34 -17.14 -3.85
CA VAL A 197 15.13 -17.80 -3.33
C VAL A 197 14.89 -19.05 -4.15
N TRP A 198 14.55 -20.16 -3.49
CA TRP A 198 14.25 -21.42 -4.17
C TRP A 198 12.73 -21.58 -4.32
N ALA A 199 12.29 -21.64 -5.56
CA ALA A 199 10.91 -21.98 -5.89
C ALA A 199 10.74 -23.51 -5.90
N ARG A 200 9.81 -24.01 -5.09
CA ARG A 200 9.48 -25.44 -4.94
C ARG A 200 8.10 -25.78 -5.45
N GLN A 201 7.37 -24.79 -5.95
CA GLN A 201 6.03 -24.94 -6.52
C GLN A 201 5.79 -23.82 -7.54
N ASN A 202 4.87 -24.06 -8.45
CA ASN A 202 4.42 -23.03 -9.37
C ASN A 202 3.68 -21.93 -8.61
N GLY A 203 3.86 -20.67 -9.03
CA GLY A 203 3.26 -19.50 -8.41
C GLY A 203 4.04 -18.22 -8.66
N ASP A 204 3.55 -17.14 -8.06
CA ASP A 204 4.20 -15.84 -8.11
C ASP A 204 5.15 -15.67 -6.90
N TYR A 205 6.38 -15.30 -7.20
CA TYR A 205 7.41 -15.01 -6.21
C TYR A 205 7.71 -13.53 -6.21
N THR A 206 7.35 -12.85 -5.13
CA THR A 206 7.54 -11.41 -4.97
C THR A 206 8.63 -11.14 -3.94
N VAL A 207 9.60 -10.32 -4.31
CA VAL A 207 10.59 -9.75 -3.39
C VAL A 207 10.34 -8.26 -3.29
N THR A 208 10.31 -7.73 -2.07
CA THR A 208 10.05 -6.31 -1.79
C THR A 208 11.24 -5.70 -1.07
N VAL A 209 11.70 -4.54 -1.52
CA VAL A 209 12.64 -3.71 -0.75
C VAL A 209 11.86 -2.57 -0.09
N ARG A 210 12.13 -2.33 1.18
CA ARG A 210 11.60 -1.22 1.97
C ARG A 210 12.72 -0.27 2.34
N ASP A 211 12.58 0.98 1.97
CA ASP A 211 13.42 2.08 2.41
C ASP A 211 13.08 2.45 3.87
N LEU A 212 14.05 2.36 4.76
CA LEU A 212 13.87 2.67 6.18
C LEU A 212 14.07 4.16 6.49
N ASP A 213 14.66 4.92 5.57
CA ASP A 213 14.87 6.36 5.75
C ASP A 213 13.58 7.15 5.49
N TYR A 214 12.95 6.94 4.34
CA TYR A 214 11.74 7.68 3.92
C TYR A 214 10.46 6.83 3.92
N GLY A 215 10.58 5.50 3.99
CA GLY A 215 9.44 4.58 4.06
C GLY A 215 8.91 4.11 2.72
N GLY A 216 9.58 4.45 1.61
CA GLY A 216 9.22 3.98 0.27
C GLY A 216 9.39 2.47 0.11
N LYS A 217 8.71 1.88 -0.89
CA LYS A 217 8.79 0.45 -1.20
C LYS A 217 8.83 0.25 -2.70
N ASN A 218 9.63 -0.72 -3.13
CA ASN A 218 9.61 -1.27 -4.47
C ASN A 218 9.52 -2.79 -4.41
N SER A 219 8.86 -3.40 -5.39
CA SER A 219 8.69 -4.85 -5.47
C SER A 219 8.96 -5.34 -6.88
N ALA A 220 9.50 -6.53 -6.96
CA ALA A 220 9.62 -7.29 -8.21
C ALA A 220 8.98 -8.66 -8.03
N THR A 221 8.18 -9.06 -9.01
CA THR A 221 7.50 -10.35 -9.02
C THR A 221 7.91 -11.13 -10.25
N ILE A 222 8.20 -12.42 -10.07
CA ILE A 222 8.44 -13.36 -11.16
C ILE A 222 7.47 -14.52 -11.02
N LYS A 223 6.88 -14.93 -12.14
CA LYS A 223 6.01 -16.10 -12.20
C LYS A 223 6.85 -17.35 -12.49
N VAL A 224 6.69 -18.37 -11.67
CA VAL A 224 7.21 -19.72 -11.91
C VAL A 224 6.01 -20.59 -12.29
N ASP A 225 6.05 -21.21 -13.46
CA ASP A 225 4.94 -22.04 -13.99
C ASP A 225 5.40 -23.28 -14.77
N LYS A 226 6.69 -23.64 -14.62
CA LYS A 226 7.32 -24.75 -15.31
C LYS A 226 7.99 -25.76 -14.36
N LEU A 227 7.47 -25.89 -13.13
CA LEU A 227 7.88 -26.94 -12.21
C LEU A 227 6.87 -28.08 -12.25
N ASP A 228 7.37 -29.31 -12.35
CA ASP A 228 6.57 -30.51 -12.23
C ASP A 228 7.38 -31.59 -11.52
N PHE A 229 6.93 -32.02 -10.36
CA PHE A 229 7.57 -33.02 -9.53
C PHE A 229 6.79 -34.35 -9.53
N ASP A 230 5.63 -34.39 -10.19
CA ASP A 230 4.74 -35.52 -10.15
C ASP A 230 4.95 -36.39 -11.40
N PRO A 231 5.15 -37.71 -11.27
CA PRO A 231 5.25 -38.58 -12.42
C PRO A 231 3.90 -38.77 -13.13
N PRO A 232 3.89 -39.13 -14.41
CA PRO A 232 2.64 -39.40 -15.12
C PRO A 232 1.89 -40.56 -14.50
N THR A 233 0.59 -40.46 -14.49
CA THR A 233 -0.32 -41.58 -14.13
C THR A 233 -0.49 -42.52 -15.31
N VAL A 234 -0.52 -43.84 -15.05
CA VAL A 234 -0.58 -44.84 -16.10
C VAL A 234 -1.69 -45.86 -15.81
N THR A 235 -2.47 -46.19 -16.83
CA THR A 235 -3.42 -47.31 -16.84
C THR A 235 -3.12 -48.27 -17.96
N VAL A 236 -3.22 -49.56 -17.68
CA VAL A 236 -2.98 -50.63 -18.66
C VAL A 236 -4.23 -51.46 -18.80
N SER A 237 -4.58 -51.79 -20.03
CA SER A 237 -5.71 -52.67 -20.36
C SER A 237 -5.35 -53.60 -21.52
N GLY A 238 -6.11 -54.65 -21.70
CA GLY A 238 -5.85 -55.68 -22.70
C GLY A 238 -5.01 -56.85 -22.19
N GLY A 239 -4.62 -57.71 -23.07
CA GLY A 239 -4.00 -59.00 -22.75
C GLY A 239 -5.03 -60.04 -22.19
N SER A 240 -4.66 -61.29 -22.16
CA SER A 240 -5.52 -62.38 -21.68
C SER A 240 -4.69 -63.41 -20.89
N ASN A 241 -5.25 -63.91 -19.81
CA ASN A 241 -4.70 -65.06 -19.07
C ASN A 241 -5.13 -66.42 -19.67
N SER A 242 -5.98 -66.39 -20.73
CA SER A 242 -6.43 -67.57 -21.43
C SER A 242 -5.69 -67.71 -22.76
N TRP A 243 -5.49 -68.97 -23.20
CA TRP A 243 -4.91 -69.23 -24.51
C TRP A 243 -5.78 -68.62 -25.61
N SER A 244 -5.13 -67.90 -26.52
CA SER A 244 -5.77 -67.31 -27.71
C SER A 244 -4.97 -67.68 -28.95
N LYS A 245 -5.66 -67.83 -30.07
CA LYS A 245 -5.03 -67.97 -31.38
C LYS A 245 -4.72 -66.64 -32.06
N ASP A 246 -5.22 -65.55 -31.48
CA ASP A 246 -5.10 -64.22 -32.02
C ASP A 246 -4.04 -63.45 -31.25
N ASP A 247 -3.38 -62.50 -31.92
CA ASP A 247 -2.42 -61.56 -31.33
C ASP A 247 -3.05 -60.84 -30.12
N GLN A 248 -2.23 -60.62 -29.10
CA GLN A 248 -2.70 -59.89 -27.90
C GLN A 248 -2.31 -58.45 -28.00
N VAL A 249 -3.30 -57.59 -27.82
CA VAL A 249 -3.09 -56.12 -27.81
C VAL A 249 -3.18 -55.59 -26.39
N ILE A 250 -2.14 -54.96 -25.96
CA ILE A 250 -2.04 -54.25 -24.65
C ILE A 250 -2.08 -52.75 -24.92
N THR A 251 -2.99 -52.05 -24.26
CA THR A 251 -3.11 -50.59 -24.35
C THR A 251 -2.57 -49.96 -23.07
N ILE A 252 -1.60 -49.07 -23.24
CA ILE A 252 -1.02 -48.27 -22.16
C ILE A 252 -1.50 -46.82 -22.33
N THR A 253 -2.32 -46.34 -21.42
CA THR A 253 -2.79 -44.96 -21.40
C THR A 253 -2.07 -44.22 -20.26
N ALA A 254 -1.38 -43.17 -20.62
CA ALA A 254 -0.70 -42.28 -19.65
C ALA A 254 -1.32 -40.89 -19.70
N SER A 255 -1.37 -40.23 -18.56
CA SER A 255 -1.77 -38.84 -18.44
C SER A 255 -0.92 -38.11 -17.40
N ASP A 256 -0.60 -36.91 -17.71
CA ASP A 256 0.04 -35.97 -16.82
C ASP A 256 -0.60 -34.59 -16.97
N SER A 257 -0.88 -33.94 -15.84
CA SER A 257 -1.70 -32.71 -15.79
C SER A 257 -0.88 -31.42 -15.80
N GLN A 258 0.45 -31.52 -15.61
CA GLN A 258 1.30 -30.35 -15.53
C GLN A 258 2.21 -30.26 -16.77
N SER A 259 3.29 -31.02 -16.83
CA SER A 259 4.22 -30.97 -17.96
C SER A 259 3.76 -31.80 -19.18
N GLY A 260 2.79 -32.66 -18.97
CA GLY A 260 2.28 -33.57 -19.97
C GLY A 260 3.16 -34.80 -20.16
N VAL A 261 2.60 -35.83 -20.86
CA VAL A 261 3.31 -37.07 -21.11
C VAL A 261 4.41 -36.88 -22.15
N GLY A 262 5.62 -37.23 -21.79
CA GLY A 262 6.80 -37.24 -22.62
C GLY A 262 7.01 -38.56 -23.35
N GLU A 263 8.23 -39.12 -23.30
CA GLU A 263 8.57 -40.34 -23.97
C GLU A 263 8.02 -41.59 -23.28
N LYS A 264 7.58 -42.56 -24.08
CA LYS A 264 7.07 -43.87 -23.64
C LYS A 264 7.98 -44.95 -24.21
N TRP A 265 8.39 -45.90 -23.34
CA TRP A 265 9.24 -47.03 -23.70
C TRP A 265 8.66 -48.30 -23.15
N TYR A 266 8.84 -49.42 -23.83
CA TYR A 266 8.41 -50.74 -23.37
C TYR A 266 9.37 -51.84 -23.76
N LYS A 267 9.23 -52.98 -23.10
CA LYS A 267 9.83 -54.25 -23.48
C LYS A 267 8.90 -55.40 -23.10
N ALA A 268 8.68 -56.30 -24.05
CA ALA A 268 8.04 -57.57 -23.81
C ALA A 268 9.09 -58.65 -23.52
N VAL A 269 8.98 -59.37 -22.43
CA VAL A 269 9.90 -60.42 -22.03
C VAL A 269 9.14 -61.68 -21.59
N SER A 270 9.68 -62.86 -21.85
CA SER A 270 9.09 -64.14 -21.49
C SER A 270 9.38 -64.56 -20.01
N ASN A 271 10.26 -63.84 -19.32
CA ASN A 271 10.66 -64.11 -17.95
C ASN A 271 10.52 -62.88 -17.07
N THR A 272 10.17 -63.02 -15.77
CA THR A 272 9.92 -61.94 -14.81
C THR A 272 11.04 -61.70 -13.81
N GLU A 273 12.15 -62.44 -13.89
CA GLU A 273 13.15 -62.47 -12.83
C GLU A 273 13.91 -61.11 -12.69
N GLU A 274 13.99 -60.36 -13.79
CA GLU A 274 14.65 -59.05 -13.75
C GLU A 274 13.86 -57.99 -14.54
N ILE A 275 13.71 -56.78 -14.00
CA ILE A 275 13.16 -55.65 -14.72
C ILE A 275 14.20 -55.21 -15.75
N PRO A 276 13.90 -55.21 -17.05
CA PRO A 276 14.91 -54.84 -18.06
C PRO A 276 15.23 -53.36 -17.97
N THR A 277 16.54 -53.06 -17.79
CA THR A 277 17.05 -51.70 -17.81
C THR A 277 17.55 -51.25 -19.17
N GLU A 278 17.79 -52.24 -20.09
CA GLU A 278 18.29 -52.01 -21.44
C GLU A 278 17.44 -52.67 -22.51
N GLY A 279 17.60 -52.27 -23.75
CA GLY A 279 16.89 -52.83 -24.89
C GLY A 279 15.41 -52.53 -24.89
N LEU A 280 15.01 -51.40 -24.32
CA LEU A 280 13.63 -50.90 -24.39
C LEU A 280 13.34 -50.35 -25.79
N THR A 281 12.15 -50.57 -26.27
CA THR A 281 11.65 -50.06 -27.56
C THR A 281 10.80 -48.80 -27.30
N LYS A 282 10.99 -47.77 -28.09
CA LYS A 282 10.17 -46.55 -28.00
C LYS A 282 8.73 -46.87 -28.45
N LEU A 283 7.76 -46.59 -27.59
CA LEU A 283 6.36 -46.80 -27.91
C LEU A 283 5.79 -45.60 -28.66
N THR A 284 5.48 -45.78 -29.91
CA THR A 284 4.71 -44.82 -30.72
C THR A 284 3.21 -45.14 -30.64
N GLY A 285 2.46 -44.18 -30.07
CA GLY A 285 1.04 -44.44 -29.77
C GLY A 285 0.80 -45.04 -28.38
N ASN A 286 -0.22 -45.89 -28.21
CA ASN A 286 -0.63 -46.40 -26.90
C ASN A 286 -0.73 -47.92 -26.87
N THR A 287 -0.47 -48.62 -27.96
CA THR A 287 -0.71 -50.10 -28.08
C THR A 287 0.59 -50.87 -28.35
N ILE A 288 0.68 -52.01 -27.72
CA ILE A 288 1.73 -53.02 -27.91
C ILE A 288 1.03 -54.28 -28.38
N THR A 289 1.48 -54.85 -29.51
CA THR A 289 0.98 -56.13 -30.02
C THR A 289 2.03 -57.21 -29.72
N VAL A 290 1.58 -58.30 -29.13
CA VAL A 290 2.35 -59.53 -28.89
C VAL A 290 1.82 -60.63 -29.78
N SER A 291 2.61 -61.05 -30.75
CA SER A 291 2.22 -62.06 -31.76
C SER A 291 2.93 -63.40 -31.54
N ASP A 292 4.01 -63.44 -30.76
CA ASP A 292 4.76 -64.66 -30.50
C ASP A 292 4.05 -65.54 -29.47
N GLU A 293 4.15 -66.87 -29.65
CA GLU A 293 3.59 -67.83 -28.70
C GLU A 293 4.36 -67.80 -27.37
N GLY A 294 3.60 -67.84 -26.27
CA GLY A 294 4.18 -67.93 -24.92
C GLY A 294 3.52 -67.01 -23.90
N LYS A 295 4.16 -66.92 -22.76
CA LYS A 295 3.77 -66.04 -21.68
C LYS A 295 4.70 -64.85 -21.65
N TYR A 296 4.18 -63.63 -21.74
CA TYR A 296 4.93 -62.40 -21.76
C TYR A 296 4.57 -61.49 -20.61
N TYR A 297 5.57 -60.78 -20.12
CA TYR A 297 5.48 -59.66 -19.18
C TYR A 297 5.86 -58.40 -19.93
N ILE A 298 5.00 -57.37 -19.82
CA ILE A 298 5.21 -56.08 -20.47
C ILE A 298 5.73 -55.10 -19.42
N TYR A 299 7.01 -54.75 -19.54
CA TYR A 299 7.60 -53.65 -18.79
C TYR A 299 7.48 -52.39 -19.59
N TYR A 300 7.14 -51.28 -18.91
CA TYR A 300 7.04 -49.97 -19.52
C TYR A 300 7.68 -48.90 -18.63
N LYS A 301 8.22 -47.88 -19.27
CA LYS A 301 8.77 -46.69 -18.66
C LYS A 301 8.21 -45.49 -19.40
N ILE A 302 7.58 -44.59 -18.67
CA ILE A 302 6.92 -43.40 -19.21
C ILE A 302 7.44 -42.21 -18.47
N TYR A 303 7.88 -41.23 -19.23
CA TYR A 303 8.37 -39.97 -18.74
C TYR A 303 7.31 -38.88 -18.95
N ASP A 304 7.31 -37.86 -18.13
CA ASP A 304 6.71 -36.58 -18.43
C ASP A 304 7.70 -35.69 -19.23
N ASN A 305 7.38 -34.39 -19.38
CA ASN A 305 8.23 -33.44 -20.06
C ASN A 305 9.09 -32.60 -19.10
N ALA A 306 9.11 -32.92 -17.78
CA ALA A 306 9.89 -32.24 -16.76
C ALA A 306 11.28 -32.84 -16.46
#